data_0f4938e80b8e03bafad586683957bf59
#
_entry.id   0f4938e80b8e03bafad586683957bf59
#
_cell.length_a   1.000
_cell.length_b   1.000
_cell.length_c   1.000
_cell.angle_alpha   90.00
_cell.angle_beta   90.00
_cell.angle_gamma   90.00
#
_symmetry.space_group_name_H-M   'P 1'
#
loop_
_entity.id
_entity.type
_entity.pdbx_description
1 polymer ?
#
loop_
_entity_poly.entity_id
_entity_poly.type
_entity_poly.pdbx_seq_one_letter_code
_entity_poly.pdbx_strand_id
1 'polypeptide(L)'
;NRQGTPLIEIVSEADIRSPEEAYAYLEALREKIMYTEVSDVKMEEGSMRCDANISLRPYGQEAFGTKTELKNLNSFNFVKKGLAYEEKRQAQVLLAGGKIGQETRRYDEATGKTLLMRVKEGSADYRYFPEPDLPWITIAPEWVEAVKSTIPEMPDSRRARYIKEFGLPSYDAMVLTLTKEMSDFFQATVAEGADPKQASNWLMGEVSAYLNSAKTTLSGTQ
;
A
#
# COMPACT_ATOMS: atom_id res chain seq x y z
N ASN A 1 6.35 -20.73 -4.70
CA ASN A 1 5.72 -21.60 -3.74
C ASN A 1 5.57 -20.86 -2.40
N ARG A 2 4.33 -20.65 -1.94
CA ARG A 2 3.99 -19.87 -0.72
C ARG A 2 3.23 -20.70 0.29
N GLN A 3 3.33 -21.99 0.20
CA GLN A 3 2.66 -22.92 1.08
C GLN A 3 3.14 -22.69 2.53
N GLY A 4 2.20 -22.51 3.44
CA GLY A 4 2.48 -22.22 4.84
C GLY A 4 2.83 -20.75 5.17
N THR A 5 2.85 -19.83 4.18
CA THR A 5 3.06 -18.40 4.43
C THR A 5 1.72 -17.73 4.73
N PRO A 6 1.58 -17.05 5.88
CA PRO A 6 0.37 -16.29 6.17
C PRO A 6 0.11 -15.20 5.13
N LEU A 7 -1.15 -15.00 4.76
CA LEU A 7 -1.59 -13.98 3.83
C LEU A 7 -2.74 -13.18 4.44
N ILE A 8 -2.65 -11.86 4.33
CA ILE A 8 -3.75 -10.95 4.64
C ILE A 8 -4.22 -10.36 3.31
N GLU A 9 -5.51 -10.39 3.07
CA GLU A 9 -6.15 -9.66 1.96
C GLU A 9 -6.82 -8.42 2.50
N ILE A 10 -6.43 -7.25 1.98
CA ILE A 10 -6.98 -5.94 2.34
C ILE A 10 -7.75 -5.44 1.13
N VAL A 11 -9.07 -5.32 1.28
CA VAL A 11 -9.97 -4.87 0.21
C VAL A 11 -10.43 -3.46 0.56
N SER A 12 -10.18 -2.49 -0.36
CA SER A 12 -10.73 -1.14 -0.22
C SER A 12 -12.20 -1.10 -0.60
N GLU A 13 -12.93 -0.15 -0.05
CA GLU A 13 -14.24 0.23 -0.60
C GLU A 13 -14.07 0.82 -2.01
N ALA A 14 -15.17 0.87 -2.78
CA ALA A 14 -15.16 1.39 -4.15
C ALA A 14 -15.27 2.93 -4.18
N ASP A 15 -14.42 3.63 -3.44
CA ASP A 15 -14.43 5.08 -3.26
C ASP A 15 -13.20 5.80 -3.83
N ILE A 16 -12.20 5.08 -4.32
CA ILE A 16 -11.06 5.63 -5.05
C ILE A 16 -11.53 6.14 -6.42
N ARG A 17 -11.15 7.38 -6.77
CA ARG A 17 -11.69 8.09 -7.96
C ARG A 17 -10.64 8.42 -9.02
N SER A 18 -9.36 8.19 -8.77
CA SER A 18 -8.31 8.45 -9.75
C SER A 18 -7.13 7.48 -9.60
N PRO A 19 -6.31 7.32 -10.66
CA PRO A 19 -5.06 6.57 -10.58
C PRO A 19 -4.08 7.15 -9.55
N GLU A 20 -4.09 8.47 -9.34
CA GLU A 20 -3.29 9.17 -8.35
C GLU A 20 -3.71 8.82 -6.93
N GLU A 21 -5.02 8.79 -6.66
CA GLU A 21 -5.55 8.34 -5.36
C GLU A 21 -5.21 6.89 -5.08
N ALA A 22 -5.29 6.00 -6.08
CA ALA A 22 -4.90 4.60 -5.93
C ALA A 22 -3.41 4.47 -5.55
N TYR A 23 -2.55 5.25 -6.19
CA TYR A 23 -1.12 5.30 -5.86
C TYR A 23 -0.90 5.78 -4.41
N ALA A 24 -1.49 6.90 -4.04
CA ALA A 24 -1.37 7.48 -2.70
C ALA A 24 -1.93 6.54 -1.60
N TYR A 25 -3.03 5.85 -1.87
CA TYR A 25 -3.60 4.83 -0.99
C TYR A 25 -2.60 3.70 -0.75
N LEU A 26 -1.98 3.17 -1.80
CA LEU A 26 -1.00 2.08 -1.69
C LEU A 26 0.25 2.51 -0.93
N GLU A 27 0.73 3.74 -1.13
CA GLU A 27 1.86 4.26 -0.35
C GLU A 27 1.53 4.38 1.14
N ALA A 28 0.37 4.96 1.46
CA ALA A 28 -0.07 5.09 2.85
C ALA A 28 -0.29 3.72 3.52
N LEU A 29 -0.84 2.76 2.78
CA LEU A 29 -1.02 1.39 3.27
C LEU A 29 0.32 0.69 3.51
N ARG A 30 1.26 0.82 2.58
CA ARG A 30 2.62 0.30 2.71
C ARG A 30 3.32 0.83 3.95
N GLU A 31 3.31 2.14 4.16
CA GLU A 31 3.90 2.75 5.35
C GLU A 31 3.32 2.18 6.64
N LYS A 32 2.00 2.07 6.73
CA LYS A 32 1.33 1.53 7.92
C LYS A 32 1.72 0.07 8.19
N ILE A 33 1.75 -0.77 7.16
CA ILE A 33 2.14 -2.17 7.30
C ILE A 33 3.61 -2.28 7.71
N MET A 34 4.50 -1.50 7.11
CA MET A 34 5.93 -1.47 7.49
C MET A 34 6.11 -1.11 8.97
N TYR A 35 5.33 -0.17 9.49
CA TYR A 35 5.42 0.21 10.91
C TYR A 35 4.99 -0.90 11.86
N THR A 36 4.11 -1.80 11.44
CA THR A 36 3.74 -2.97 12.25
C THR A 36 4.78 -4.09 12.19
N GLU A 37 5.76 -4.01 11.29
CA GLU A 37 6.83 -5.00 11.09
C GLU A 37 6.33 -6.42 10.73
N VAL A 38 5.06 -6.56 10.30
CA VAL A 38 4.48 -7.85 9.89
C VAL A 38 4.87 -8.24 8.45
N SER A 39 5.33 -7.26 7.64
CA SER A 39 5.79 -7.48 6.27
C SER A 39 6.74 -6.36 5.83
N ASP A 40 7.67 -6.68 4.95
CA ASP A 40 8.53 -5.71 4.27
C ASP A 40 7.86 -5.03 3.06
N VAL A 41 6.65 -5.47 2.70
CA VAL A 41 5.75 -4.91 1.68
C VAL A 41 6.43 -4.55 0.35
N LYS A 42 7.25 -5.45 -0.16
CA LYS A 42 7.95 -5.31 -1.45
C LYS A 42 7.16 -6.00 -2.56
N MET A 43 6.71 -5.24 -3.54
CA MET A 43 5.98 -5.78 -4.68
C MET A 43 6.88 -6.61 -5.60
N GLU A 44 8.10 -6.16 -5.83
CA GLU A 44 9.11 -6.82 -6.67
C GLU A 44 9.56 -8.17 -6.11
N GLU A 45 9.56 -8.35 -4.80
CA GLU A 45 9.87 -9.61 -4.11
C GLU A 45 8.61 -10.44 -3.83
N GLY A 46 7.44 -9.84 -4.08
CA GLY A 46 6.14 -10.48 -3.97
C GLY A 46 5.62 -10.66 -2.54
N SER A 47 6.19 -9.96 -1.54
CA SER A 47 5.63 -9.88 -0.19
C SER A 47 4.41 -8.94 -0.10
N MET A 48 4.22 -8.11 -1.13
CA MET A 48 2.97 -7.38 -1.37
C MET A 48 2.51 -7.62 -2.81
N ARG A 49 1.20 -7.73 -3.01
CA ARG A 49 0.56 -7.80 -4.33
C ARG A 49 -0.63 -6.88 -4.37
N CYS A 50 -0.92 -6.37 -5.55
CA CYS A 50 -2.10 -5.55 -5.79
C CYS A 50 -2.80 -6.04 -7.04
N ASP A 51 -4.09 -6.32 -6.92
CA ASP A 51 -5.02 -6.44 -8.03
C ASP A 51 -5.94 -5.21 -7.98
N ALA A 52 -6.14 -4.54 -9.11
CA ALA A 52 -6.99 -3.37 -9.18
C ALA A 52 -8.27 -3.68 -9.96
N ASN A 53 -9.41 -3.21 -9.45
CA ASN A 53 -10.68 -3.26 -10.15
C ASN A 53 -11.09 -1.85 -10.54
N ILE A 54 -11.46 -1.66 -11.81
CA ILE A 54 -11.91 -0.37 -12.34
C ILE A 54 -13.22 -0.52 -13.12
N SER A 55 -14.14 0.41 -12.93
CA SER A 55 -15.32 0.58 -13.77
C SER A 55 -15.58 2.07 -14.00
N LEU A 56 -16.15 2.41 -15.14
CA LEU A 56 -16.62 3.75 -15.42
C LEU A 56 -18.13 3.80 -15.44
N ARG A 57 -18.67 4.95 -15.05
CA ARG A 57 -20.10 5.27 -15.14
C ARG A 57 -20.30 6.71 -15.56
N PRO A 58 -21.41 7.05 -16.24
CA PRO A 58 -21.75 8.44 -16.51
C PRO A 58 -21.84 9.27 -15.22
N TYR A 59 -21.49 10.53 -15.31
CA TYR A 59 -21.66 11.44 -14.19
C TYR A 59 -23.13 11.51 -13.74
N GLY A 60 -23.38 11.42 -12.44
CA GLY A 60 -24.74 11.40 -11.87
C GLY A 60 -25.41 10.03 -11.80
N GLN A 61 -24.82 8.99 -12.40
CA GLN A 61 -25.31 7.62 -12.23
C GLN A 61 -24.83 7.05 -10.88
N GLU A 62 -25.72 6.50 -10.06
CA GLU A 62 -25.37 5.88 -8.79
C GLU A 62 -24.76 4.47 -8.96
N ALA A 63 -25.37 3.65 -9.84
CA ALA A 63 -24.90 2.30 -10.07
C ALA A 63 -23.53 2.26 -10.75
N PHE A 64 -22.64 1.40 -10.26
CA PHE A 64 -21.34 1.19 -10.89
C PHE A 64 -21.48 0.56 -12.29
N GLY A 65 -20.50 0.87 -13.14
CA GLY A 65 -20.34 0.19 -14.43
C GLY A 65 -19.77 -1.22 -14.26
N THR A 66 -19.64 -1.92 -15.40
CA THR A 66 -19.02 -3.25 -15.42
C THR A 66 -17.54 -3.14 -15.08
N LYS A 67 -17.10 -3.88 -14.07
CA LYS A 67 -15.70 -3.84 -13.60
C LYS A 67 -14.78 -4.68 -14.47
N THR A 68 -13.59 -4.15 -14.69
CA THR A 68 -12.44 -4.86 -15.25
C THR A 68 -11.39 -5.05 -14.14
N GLU A 69 -10.90 -6.27 -13.99
CA GLU A 69 -9.84 -6.61 -13.06
C GLU A 69 -8.48 -6.47 -13.76
N LEU A 70 -7.56 -5.71 -13.16
CA LEU A 70 -6.19 -5.55 -13.63
C LEU A 70 -5.24 -6.38 -12.79
N LYS A 71 -4.41 -7.19 -13.46
CA LYS A 71 -3.38 -8.03 -12.86
C LYS A 71 -1.99 -7.68 -13.40
N ASN A 72 -0.95 -8.32 -12.84
CA ASN A 72 0.44 -8.10 -13.22
C ASN A 72 0.91 -6.66 -12.93
N LEU A 73 0.50 -6.15 -11.78
CA LEU A 73 0.83 -4.80 -11.31
C LEU A 73 1.99 -4.91 -10.31
N ASN A 74 3.22 -4.96 -10.82
CA ASN A 74 4.42 -5.27 -10.03
C ASN A 74 5.06 -4.04 -9.35
N SER A 75 4.44 -2.87 -9.45
CA SER A 75 4.82 -1.66 -8.74
C SER A 75 3.63 -0.72 -8.60
N PHE A 76 3.66 0.18 -7.63
CA PHE A 76 2.61 1.20 -7.47
C PHE A 76 2.48 2.10 -8.71
N ASN A 77 3.61 2.37 -9.37
CA ASN A 77 3.60 3.12 -10.62
C ASN A 77 2.89 2.34 -11.74
N PHE A 78 3.01 1.02 -11.78
CA PHE A 78 2.27 0.20 -12.76
C PHE A 78 0.78 0.13 -12.42
N VAL A 79 0.39 0.15 -11.14
CA VAL A 79 -1.00 0.31 -10.75
C VAL A 79 -1.55 1.62 -11.31
N LYS A 80 -0.88 2.74 -11.04
CA LYS A 80 -1.26 4.07 -11.55
C LYS A 80 -1.36 4.10 -13.08
N LYS A 81 -0.33 3.63 -13.79
CA LYS A 81 -0.31 3.62 -15.26
C LYS A 81 -1.36 2.70 -15.86
N GLY A 82 -1.53 1.51 -15.29
CA GLY A 82 -2.54 0.55 -15.73
C GLY A 82 -3.96 1.08 -15.57
N LEU A 83 -4.26 1.69 -14.44
CA LEU A 83 -5.55 2.34 -14.19
C LEU A 83 -5.78 3.52 -15.15
N ALA A 84 -4.80 4.38 -15.35
CA ALA A 84 -4.92 5.52 -16.27
C ALA A 84 -5.13 5.09 -17.73
N TYR A 85 -4.50 4.00 -18.16
CA TYR A 85 -4.74 3.43 -19.48
C TYR A 85 -6.13 2.86 -19.59
N GLU A 86 -6.56 2.09 -18.59
CA GLU A 86 -7.85 1.40 -18.60
C GLU A 86 -9.02 2.38 -18.52
N GLU A 87 -8.88 3.45 -17.75
CA GLU A 87 -9.84 4.56 -17.71
C GLU A 87 -10.09 5.13 -19.12
N LYS A 88 -9.01 5.46 -19.84
CA LYS A 88 -9.10 5.97 -21.22
C LYS A 88 -9.72 4.95 -22.17
N ARG A 89 -9.31 3.68 -22.09
CA ARG A 89 -9.83 2.61 -22.93
C ARG A 89 -11.34 2.43 -22.71
N GLN A 90 -11.78 2.34 -21.46
CA GLN A 90 -13.20 2.18 -21.16
C GLN A 90 -14.02 3.38 -21.59
N ALA A 91 -13.50 4.60 -21.37
CA ALA A 91 -14.16 5.83 -21.82
C ALA A 91 -14.35 5.83 -23.35
N GLN A 92 -13.33 5.47 -24.11
CA GLN A 92 -13.43 5.38 -25.58
C GLN A 92 -14.46 4.38 -26.05
N VAL A 93 -14.51 3.19 -25.43
CA VAL A 93 -15.50 2.15 -25.77
C VAL A 93 -16.93 2.64 -25.47
N LEU A 94 -17.14 3.22 -24.31
CA LEU A 94 -18.46 3.69 -23.88
C LEU A 94 -18.95 4.89 -24.73
N LEU A 95 -18.08 5.84 -25.04
CA LEU A 95 -18.40 7.00 -25.90
C LEU A 95 -18.71 6.58 -27.34
N ALA A 96 -18.12 5.49 -27.81
CA ALA A 96 -18.44 4.89 -29.12
C ALA A 96 -19.75 4.05 -29.11
N GLY A 97 -20.48 4.02 -27.99
CA GLY A 97 -21.71 3.23 -27.83
C GLY A 97 -21.47 1.73 -27.59
N GLY A 98 -20.23 1.34 -27.34
CA GLY A 98 -19.87 -0.04 -27.00
C GLY A 98 -20.19 -0.38 -25.54
N LYS A 99 -19.89 -1.62 -25.16
CA LYS A 99 -20.09 -2.14 -23.80
C LYS A 99 -18.78 -2.68 -23.24
N ILE A 100 -18.58 -2.51 -21.95
CA ILE A 100 -17.49 -3.12 -21.23
C ILE A 100 -17.93 -4.49 -20.74
N GLY A 101 -17.18 -5.53 -21.09
CA GLY A 101 -17.36 -6.88 -20.55
C GLY A 101 -16.70 -7.02 -19.18
N GLN A 102 -17.14 -8.02 -18.40
CA GLN A 102 -16.44 -8.37 -17.17
C GLN A 102 -15.19 -9.16 -17.54
N GLU A 103 -14.06 -8.48 -17.51
CA GLU A 103 -12.78 -8.96 -18.02
C GLU A 103 -11.70 -8.99 -16.92
N THR A 104 -10.76 -9.92 -17.06
CA THR A 104 -9.45 -9.83 -16.42
C THR A 104 -8.42 -9.43 -17.47
N ARG A 105 -7.68 -8.37 -17.21
CA ARG A 105 -6.64 -7.85 -18.08
C ARG A 105 -5.31 -7.78 -17.32
N ARG A 106 -4.18 -7.94 -18.01
CA ARG A 106 -2.85 -7.71 -17.45
C ARG A 106 -2.27 -6.40 -17.95
N TYR A 107 -1.56 -5.71 -17.09
CA TYR A 107 -0.73 -4.60 -17.52
C TYR A 107 0.52 -5.13 -18.23
N ASP A 108 0.84 -4.54 -19.36
CA ASP A 108 2.03 -4.84 -20.18
C ASP A 108 2.97 -3.64 -20.16
N GLU A 109 4.08 -3.80 -19.44
CA GLU A 109 5.05 -2.72 -19.23
C GLU A 109 5.69 -2.24 -20.54
N ALA A 110 5.98 -3.18 -21.45
CA ALA A 110 6.66 -2.87 -22.70
C ALA A 110 5.83 -1.95 -23.61
N THR A 111 4.51 -2.13 -23.62
CA THR A 111 3.58 -1.35 -24.45
C THR A 111 2.85 -0.25 -23.67
N GLY A 112 2.89 -0.28 -22.33
CA GLY A 112 2.12 0.61 -21.46
C GLY A 112 0.60 0.42 -21.57
N LYS A 113 0.14 -0.74 -22.04
CA LYS A 113 -1.27 -1.07 -22.30
C LYS A 113 -1.78 -2.18 -21.39
N THR A 114 -3.09 -2.29 -21.29
CA THR A 114 -3.71 -3.48 -20.71
C THR A 114 -4.07 -4.47 -21.82
N LEU A 115 -3.75 -5.75 -21.62
CA LEU A 115 -4.03 -6.82 -22.57
C LEU A 115 -5.06 -7.77 -21.96
N LEU A 116 -6.06 -8.18 -22.76
CA LEU A 116 -7.08 -9.13 -22.33
C LEU A 116 -6.44 -10.48 -21.98
N MET A 117 -6.78 -11.01 -20.81
CA MET A 117 -6.39 -12.36 -20.38
C MET A 117 -7.56 -13.33 -20.53
N ARG A 118 -8.70 -12.94 -19.99
CA ARG A 118 -9.92 -13.75 -20.05
C ARG A 118 -11.18 -12.87 -19.90
N VAL A 119 -12.28 -13.33 -20.48
CA VAL A 119 -13.62 -12.84 -20.20
C VAL A 119 -14.21 -13.72 -19.10
N LYS A 120 -14.85 -13.12 -18.11
CA LYS A 120 -15.53 -13.86 -17.03
C LYS A 120 -16.97 -14.14 -17.48
N GLU A 121 -17.25 -15.39 -17.84
CA GLU A 121 -18.60 -15.85 -18.12
C GLU A 121 -19.21 -16.41 -16.82
N GLY A 122 -20.09 -15.64 -16.19
CA GLY A 122 -20.80 -16.02 -14.97
C GLY A 122 -20.03 -15.77 -13.67
N SER A 123 -20.72 -15.87 -12.54
CA SER A 123 -20.12 -15.83 -11.20
C SER A 123 -19.51 -17.19 -10.88
N ALA A 124 -18.24 -17.19 -10.45
CA ALA A 124 -17.62 -18.41 -9.94
C ALA A 124 -18.32 -18.82 -8.63
N ASP A 125 -18.92 -20.01 -8.63
CA ASP A 125 -19.40 -20.66 -7.40
C ASP A 125 -18.21 -21.33 -6.72
N TYR A 126 -17.67 -20.70 -5.68
CA TYR A 126 -16.49 -21.21 -4.98
C TYR A 126 -16.80 -22.38 -4.04
N ARG A 127 -18.06 -22.63 -3.67
CA ARG A 127 -18.49 -23.72 -2.79
C ARG A 127 -17.65 -23.84 -1.52
N TYR A 128 -17.43 -22.72 -0.84
CA TYR A 128 -16.68 -22.71 0.41
C TYR A 128 -17.33 -23.64 1.44
N PHE A 129 -16.52 -24.47 2.07
CA PHE A 129 -16.87 -25.26 3.22
C PHE A 129 -15.69 -25.29 4.20
N PRO A 130 -15.92 -25.51 5.51
CA PRO A 130 -14.83 -25.62 6.47
C PRO A 130 -13.88 -26.77 6.09
N GLU A 131 -12.58 -26.49 6.16
CA GLU A 131 -11.56 -27.52 5.94
C GLU A 131 -11.61 -28.53 7.11
N PRO A 132 -11.89 -29.81 6.88
CA PRO A 132 -12.10 -30.78 7.93
C PRO A 132 -10.84 -31.05 8.80
N ASP A 133 -9.65 -30.82 8.23
CA ASP A 133 -8.39 -31.01 8.95
C ASP A 133 -7.96 -29.81 9.80
N LEU A 134 -8.68 -28.68 9.72
CA LEU A 134 -8.41 -27.49 10.50
C LEU A 134 -9.42 -27.34 11.63
N PRO A 135 -9.00 -27.43 12.90
CA PRO A 135 -9.89 -27.20 14.04
C PRO A 135 -10.31 -25.73 14.13
N TRP A 136 -11.44 -25.47 14.75
CA TRP A 136 -11.86 -24.11 15.09
C TRP A 136 -10.85 -23.46 16.00
N ILE A 137 -10.40 -22.26 15.63
CA ILE A 137 -9.53 -21.41 16.46
C ILE A 137 -10.37 -20.32 17.08
N THR A 138 -10.47 -20.34 18.41
CA THR A 138 -11.12 -19.28 19.17
C THR A 138 -10.07 -18.27 19.62
N ILE A 139 -10.23 -17.02 19.23
CA ILE A 139 -9.35 -15.93 19.61
C ILE A 139 -9.99 -15.22 20.81
N ALA A 140 -9.31 -15.26 21.97
CA ALA A 140 -9.77 -14.60 23.18
C ALA A 140 -9.67 -13.07 23.05
N PRO A 141 -10.68 -12.30 23.52
CA PRO A 141 -10.64 -10.84 23.50
C PRO A 141 -9.38 -10.26 24.17
N GLU A 142 -8.92 -10.86 25.24
CA GLU A 142 -7.73 -10.45 25.99
C GLU A 142 -6.46 -10.55 25.12
N TRP A 143 -6.38 -11.57 24.27
CA TRP A 143 -5.28 -11.71 23.32
C TRP A 143 -5.32 -10.60 22.26
N VAL A 144 -6.50 -10.25 21.78
CA VAL A 144 -6.67 -9.14 20.81
C VAL A 144 -6.22 -7.82 21.44
N GLU A 145 -6.62 -7.54 22.69
CA GLU A 145 -6.19 -6.31 23.39
C GLU A 145 -4.67 -6.31 23.65
N ALA A 146 -4.09 -7.45 24.01
CA ALA A 146 -2.64 -7.58 24.16
C ALA A 146 -1.91 -7.27 22.83
N VAL A 147 -2.38 -7.79 21.70
CA VAL A 147 -1.80 -7.47 20.38
C VAL A 147 -1.99 -5.99 20.02
N LYS A 148 -3.17 -5.42 20.28
CA LYS A 148 -3.40 -3.98 20.05
C LYS A 148 -2.42 -3.11 20.82
N SER A 149 -2.05 -3.48 22.04
CA SER A 149 -1.10 -2.74 22.85
C SER A 149 0.35 -2.76 22.29
N THR A 150 0.65 -3.70 21.40
CA THR A 150 1.96 -3.77 20.74
C THR A 150 2.04 -2.95 19.43
N ILE A 151 0.90 -2.44 18.94
CA ILE A 151 0.87 -1.63 17.73
C ILE A 151 1.61 -0.32 18.00
N PRO A 152 2.67 0.01 17.23
CA PRO A 152 3.41 1.24 17.42
C PRO A 152 2.58 2.46 17.02
N GLU A 153 3.00 3.63 17.48
CA GLU A 153 2.45 4.89 16.97
C GLU A 153 2.64 4.96 15.45
N MET A 154 1.53 5.10 14.72
CA MET A 154 1.52 5.11 13.25
C MET A 154 2.21 6.35 12.65
N PRO A 155 2.74 6.27 11.42
CA PRO A 155 3.50 7.34 10.82
C PRO A 155 2.75 8.68 10.77
N ASP A 156 1.45 8.67 10.47
CA ASP A 156 0.65 9.89 10.43
C ASP A 156 0.57 10.60 11.79
N SER A 157 0.41 9.83 12.86
CA SER A 157 0.38 10.35 14.24
C SER A 157 1.74 10.92 14.64
N ARG A 158 2.84 10.21 14.28
CA ARG A 158 4.20 10.70 14.53
C ARG A 158 4.49 12.00 13.79
N ARG A 159 4.09 12.11 12.51
CA ARG A 159 4.22 13.36 11.73
C ARG A 159 3.52 14.52 12.41
N ALA A 160 2.26 14.31 12.79
CA ALA A 160 1.49 15.33 13.49
C ALA A 160 2.14 15.74 14.82
N ARG A 161 2.65 14.78 15.57
CA ARG A 161 3.35 15.02 16.83
C ARG A 161 4.66 15.77 16.61
N TYR A 162 5.49 15.39 15.65
CA TYR A 162 6.75 16.05 15.34
C TYR A 162 6.58 17.51 14.94
N ILE A 163 5.52 17.78 14.16
CA ILE A 163 5.16 19.16 13.81
C ILE A 163 4.69 19.94 15.04
N LYS A 164 3.81 19.34 15.83
CA LYS A 164 3.16 20.03 16.97
C LYS A 164 4.10 20.21 18.17
N GLU A 165 4.85 19.17 18.55
CA GLU A 165 5.65 19.17 19.78
C GLU A 165 7.07 19.63 19.54
N PHE A 166 7.66 19.27 18.40
CA PHE A 166 9.06 19.61 18.09
C PHE A 166 9.20 20.79 17.14
N GLY A 167 8.08 21.35 16.64
CA GLY A 167 8.09 22.48 15.71
C GLY A 167 8.74 22.21 14.36
N LEU A 168 8.83 20.92 13.95
CA LEU A 168 9.46 20.57 12.70
C LEU A 168 8.59 20.97 11.50
N PRO A 169 9.22 21.38 10.37
CA PRO A 169 8.50 21.53 9.10
C PRO A 169 7.83 20.24 8.68
N SER A 170 6.70 20.33 7.98
CA SER A 170 5.97 19.15 7.48
C SER A 170 6.83 18.22 6.63
N TYR A 171 7.73 18.79 5.82
CA TYR A 171 8.65 18.03 5.00
C TYR A 171 9.62 17.21 5.85
N ASP A 172 10.23 17.81 6.86
CA ASP A 172 11.17 17.13 7.76
C ASP A 172 10.45 15.98 8.50
N ALA A 173 9.26 16.25 9.05
CA ALA A 173 8.46 15.26 9.73
C ALA A 173 8.08 14.09 8.80
N MET A 174 7.78 14.37 7.53
CA MET A 174 7.52 13.36 6.52
C MET A 174 8.75 12.48 6.27
N VAL A 175 9.90 13.08 6.02
CA VAL A 175 11.14 12.35 5.71
C VAL A 175 11.58 11.49 6.89
N LEU A 176 11.54 12.02 8.11
CA LEU A 176 11.92 11.28 9.33
C LEU A 176 11.00 10.09 9.64
N THR A 177 9.80 10.07 9.07
CA THR A 177 8.82 9.00 9.29
C THR A 177 8.66 8.05 8.11
N LEU A 178 9.47 8.16 7.06
CA LEU A 178 9.43 7.24 5.92
C LEU A 178 9.73 5.79 6.32
N THR A 179 10.56 5.59 7.33
CA THR A 179 10.81 4.28 7.94
C THR A 179 10.67 4.35 9.45
N LYS A 180 10.20 3.27 10.05
CA LYS A 180 10.11 3.15 11.51
C LYS A 180 11.48 3.31 12.16
N GLU A 181 12.50 2.69 11.60
CA GLU A 181 13.88 2.73 12.09
C GLU A 181 14.42 4.17 12.21
N MET A 182 14.28 4.99 11.16
CA MET A 182 14.69 6.40 11.17
C MET A 182 13.90 7.20 12.20
N SER A 183 12.60 6.96 12.28
CA SER A 183 11.72 7.64 13.22
C SER A 183 12.03 7.28 14.68
N ASP A 184 12.28 6.01 14.96
CA ASP A 184 12.64 5.55 16.31
C ASP A 184 13.99 6.11 16.74
N PHE A 185 14.98 6.12 15.83
CA PHE A 185 16.28 6.71 16.08
C PHE A 185 16.20 8.22 16.36
N PHE A 186 15.39 8.94 15.56
CA PHE A 186 15.16 10.38 15.81
C PHE A 186 14.56 10.61 17.20
N GLN A 187 13.54 9.85 17.58
CA GLN A 187 12.91 9.99 18.88
C GLN A 187 13.89 9.68 20.03
N ALA A 188 14.67 8.62 19.91
CA ALA A 188 15.69 8.27 20.89
C ALA A 188 16.74 9.39 21.03
N THR A 189 17.19 9.96 19.92
CA THR A 189 18.16 11.07 19.93
C THR A 189 17.59 12.30 20.64
N VAL A 190 16.33 12.64 20.40
CA VAL A 190 15.67 13.77 21.08
C VAL A 190 15.44 13.46 22.56
N ALA A 191 15.11 12.23 22.92
CA ALA A 191 14.93 11.81 24.31
C ALA A 191 16.24 11.90 25.13
N GLU A 192 17.39 11.70 24.50
CA GLU A 192 18.73 11.92 25.10
C GLU A 192 19.12 13.41 25.23
N GLY A 193 18.22 14.31 24.84
CA GLY A 193 18.40 15.77 25.04
C GLY A 193 18.90 16.53 23.81
N ALA A 194 18.97 15.91 22.65
CA ALA A 194 19.34 16.63 21.43
C ALA A 194 18.21 17.60 21.00
N ASP A 195 18.61 18.74 20.45
CA ASP A 195 17.66 19.67 19.84
C ASP A 195 16.98 19.01 18.63
N PRO A 196 15.63 18.99 18.59
CA PRO A 196 14.90 18.27 17.53
C PRO A 196 15.23 18.76 16.12
N LYS A 197 15.44 20.07 15.92
CA LYS A 197 15.75 20.61 14.61
C LYS A 197 17.16 20.22 14.15
N GLN A 198 18.13 20.24 15.07
CA GLN A 198 19.49 19.81 14.78
C GLN A 198 19.53 18.30 14.49
N ALA A 199 18.87 17.48 15.30
CA ALA A 199 18.75 16.04 15.08
C ALA A 199 18.13 15.74 13.70
N SER A 200 17.06 16.43 13.35
CA SER A 200 16.42 16.32 12.03
C SER A 200 17.40 16.64 10.91
N ASN A 201 18.10 17.77 10.99
CA ASN A 201 19.07 18.18 9.96
C ASN A 201 20.19 17.14 9.79
N TRP A 202 20.75 16.63 10.87
CA TRP A 202 21.80 15.61 10.83
C TRP A 202 21.31 14.30 10.21
N LEU A 203 20.16 13.82 10.62
CA LEU A 203 19.58 12.57 10.10
C LEU A 203 19.26 12.66 8.61
N MET A 204 18.65 13.76 8.18
CA MET A 204 18.30 13.96 6.78
C MET A 204 19.50 14.27 5.88
N GLY A 205 20.56 14.84 6.44
CA GLY A 205 21.79 15.20 5.74
C GLY A 205 22.87 14.13 5.87
N GLU A 206 23.77 14.35 6.83
CA GLU A 206 25.00 13.58 6.99
C GLU A 206 24.79 12.08 7.22
N VAL A 207 23.84 11.72 8.10
CA VAL A 207 23.54 10.32 8.41
C VAL A 207 22.95 9.61 7.17
N SER A 208 21.97 10.22 6.51
CA SER A 208 21.40 9.64 5.29
C SER A 208 22.44 9.52 4.17
N ALA A 209 23.31 10.51 3.99
CA ALA A 209 24.42 10.44 3.03
C ALA A 209 25.37 9.29 3.33
N TYR A 210 25.75 9.13 4.61
CA TYR A 210 26.59 8.00 5.04
C TYR A 210 25.93 6.66 4.77
N LEU A 211 24.66 6.45 5.19
CA LEU A 211 23.93 5.20 5.00
C LEU A 211 23.83 4.82 3.51
N ASN A 212 23.54 5.81 2.66
CA ASN A 212 23.47 5.61 1.22
C ASN A 212 24.81 5.22 0.61
N SER A 213 25.91 5.88 1.02
CA SER A 213 27.26 5.59 0.52
C SER A 213 27.77 4.23 0.98
N ALA A 214 27.50 3.88 2.24
CA ALA A 214 27.88 2.60 2.84
C ALA A 214 26.94 1.46 2.45
N LYS A 215 25.82 1.75 1.78
CA LYS A 215 24.74 0.78 1.44
C LYS A 215 24.30 -0.03 2.66
N THR A 216 24.08 0.66 3.77
CA THR A 216 23.68 0.07 5.05
C THR A 216 22.44 0.78 5.61
N THR A 217 21.90 0.26 6.71
CA THR A 217 20.80 0.85 7.47
C THR A 217 21.31 1.32 8.83
N LEU A 218 20.50 2.03 9.61
CA LEU A 218 20.87 2.47 10.95
C LEU A 218 21.22 1.29 11.87
N SER A 219 20.45 0.21 11.79
CA SER A 219 20.71 -1.03 12.56
C SER A 219 21.99 -1.77 12.12
N GLY A 220 22.47 -1.52 10.93
CA GLY A 220 23.72 -2.08 10.40
C GLY A 220 24.97 -1.25 10.72
N THR A 221 24.81 -0.09 11.39
CA THR A 221 25.92 0.74 11.87
C THR A 221 26.18 0.42 13.35
N GLN A 222 27.39 0.00 13.67
CA GLN A 222 27.85 -0.13 15.07
C GLN A 222 28.60 1.12 15.49
#